data_acd6c6de133a51fb121ea8c19d921193
#
_entry.id   acd6c6de133a51fb121ea8c19d921193
#
_cell.length_a   1.000
_cell.length_b   1.000
_cell.length_c   1.000
_cell.angle_alpha   90.00
_cell.angle_beta   90.00
_cell.angle_gamma   90.00
#
_symmetry.space_group_name_H-M   'P 1'
#
loop_
_entity.id
_entity.type
_entity.pdbx_description
1 polymer ?
#
loop_
_entity_poly.entity_id
_entity_poly.type
_entity_poly.pdbx_seq_one_letter_code
_entity_poly.pdbx_strand_id
1 'polypeptide(L)'
;MTHILPGAIWVAAIPFQLHSTFRNTHRKAHRMTGYIFLATSVSSMVGLALIWNRGLVYEHFFDDLPASTEPSTTLPLLFMALWFSMTAGLALHNARKKRFQEHERWIYRHVASGIWVALQRVLLLGPMSMIYTQPVSRTTQRAVFGNSARIA
;
A
#
# COMPACT_ATOMS: atom_id res chain seq x y z
N MET A 1 -3.19 4.32 12.22
CA MET A 1 -1.71 4.18 12.29
C MET A 1 -1.22 2.76 12.02
N THR A 2 -2.07 1.74 12.06
CA THR A 2 -1.73 0.31 11.91
C THR A 2 -1.17 -0.10 10.53
N HIS A 3 -1.34 0.71 9.49
CA HIS A 3 -0.86 0.42 8.14
C HIS A 3 0.35 1.28 7.75
N ILE A 4 0.40 2.54 8.18
CA ILE A 4 1.44 3.50 7.76
C ILE A 4 2.79 3.17 8.41
N LEU A 5 2.80 2.93 9.73
CA LEU A 5 4.04 2.65 10.46
C LEU A 5 4.72 1.34 9.99
N PRO A 6 4.01 0.20 9.87
CA PRO A 6 4.60 -1.00 9.29
C PRO A 6 5.12 -0.80 7.87
N GLY A 7 4.40 -0.05 7.04
CA GLY A 7 4.83 0.27 5.68
C GLY A 7 6.14 1.08 5.65
N ALA A 8 6.28 2.08 6.52
CA ALA A 8 7.50 2.87 6.61
C ALA A 8 8.71 2.02 7.04
N ILE A 9 8.54 1.16 8.05
CA ILE A 9 9.58 0.22 8.50
C ILE A 9 9.93 -0.77 7.39
N TRP A 10 8.92 -1.26 6.65
CA TRP A 10 9.10 -2.16 5.52
C TRP A 10 9.98 -1.52 4.44
N VAL A 11 9.67 -0.28 4.03
CA VAL A 11 10.47 0.47 3.04
C VAL A 11 11.90 0.69 3.54
N ALA A 12 12.08 1.09 4.80
CA ALA A 12 13.40 1.31 5.39
C ALA A 12 14.25 0.02 5.45
N ALA A 13 13.62 -1.15 5.51
CA ALA A 13 14.33 -2.44 5.53
C ALA A 13 14.80 -2.91 4.13
N ILE A 14 14.25 -2.37 3.02
CA ILE A 14 14.58 -2.79 1.65
C ILE A 14 16.08 -2.75 1.36
N PRO A 15 16.83 -1.66 1.63
CA PRO A 15 18.26 -1.60 1.34
C PRO A 15 19.04 -2.73 2.02
N PHE A 16 18.71 -3.04 3.28
CA PHE A 16 19.36 -4.11 4.04
C PHE A 16 19.05 -5.51 3.50
N GLN A 17 17.90 -5.68 2.85
CA GLN A 17 17.53 -6.96 2.23
C GLN A 17 18.17 -7.15 0.86
N LEU A 18 18.32 -6.09 0.07
CA LEU A 18 18.81 -6.19 -1.30
C LEU A 18 20.33 -6.02 -1.42
N HIS A 19 20.99 -5.37 -0.46
CA HIS A 19 22.42 -5.07 -0.56
C HIS A 19 23.29 -6.32 -0.34
N SER A 20 23.99 -6.75 -1.39
CA SER A 20 24.79 -7.98 -1.39
C SER A 20 25.94 -7.97 -0.38
N THR A 21 26.66 -6.85 -0.27
CA THR A 21 27.75 -6.71 0.70
C THR A 21 27.25 -6.84 2.14
N PHE A 22 26.13 -6.18 2.48
CA PHE A 22 25.51 -6.30 3.79
C PHE A 22 25.13 -7.77 4.12
N ARG A 23 24.48 -8.44 3.17
CA ARG A 23 24.10 -9.85 3.27
C ARG A 23 25.30 -10.76 3.53
N ASN A 24 26.39 -10.53 2.82
CA ASN A 24 27.60 -11.39 2.91
C ASN A 24 28.40 -11.12 4.18
N THR A 25 28.55 -9.85 4.58
CA THR A 25 29.35 -9.44 5.75
C THR A 25 28.57 -9.61 7.05
N HIS A 26 27.28 -9.29 7.08
CA HIS A 26 26.44 -9.24 8.29
C HIS A 26 25.27 -10.23 8.25
N ARG A 27 25.57 -11.54 8.08
CA ARG A 27 24.53 -12.60 7.91
C ARG A 27 23.50 -12.66 9.04
N LYS A 28 23.92 -12.40 10.30
CA LYS A 28 22.98 -12.37 11.44
C LYS A 28 22.04 -11.17 11.36
N ALA A 29 22.58 -9.98 11.07
CA ALA A 29 21.81 -8.75 10.92
C ALA A 29 20.84 -8.85 9.71
N HIS A 30 21.31 -9.35 8.56
CA HIS A 30 20.45 -9.61 7.39
C HIS A 30 19.27 -10.53 7.74
N ARG A 31 19.49 -11.57 8.52
CA ARG A 31 18.41 -12.48 8.95
C ARG A 31 17.43 -11.79 9.89
N MET A 32 17.92 -10.98 10.83
CA MET A 32 17.09 -10.23 11.77
C MET A 32 16.23 -9.19 11.03
N THR A 33 16.84 -8.38 10.17
CA THR A 33 16.12 -7.40 9.35
C THR A 33 15.13 -8.08 8.39
N GLY A 34 15.44 -9.30 7.91
CA GLY A 34 14.52 -10.12 7.12
C GLY A 34 13.26 -10.55 7.89
N TYR A 35 13.39 -10.90 9.16
CA TYR A 35 12.21 -11.17 10.00
C TYR A 35 11.38 -9.92 10.25
N ILE A 36 12.02 -8.78 10.52
CA ILE A 36 11.33 -7.50 10.67
C ILE A 36 10.59 -7.15 9.37
N PHE A 37 11.25 -7.30 8.23
CA PHE A 37 10.69 -7.06 6.90
C PHE A 37 9.43 -7.91 6.64
N LEU A 38 9.47 -9.20 6.95
CA LEU A 38 8.32 -10.09 6.81
C LEU A 38 7.22 -9.79 7.82
N ALA A 39 7.57 -9.51 9.08
CA ALA A 39 6.60 -9.16 10.12
C ALA A 39 5.84 -7.87 9.76
N THR A 40 6.53 -6.86 9.23
CA THR A 40 5.90 -5.62 8.76
C THR A 40 5.05 -5.85 7.51
N SER A 41 5.43 -6.77 6.61
CA SER A 41 4.57 -7.20 5.50
C SER A 41 3.24 -7.78 5.98
N VAL A 42 3.29 -8.71 6.95
CA VAL A 42 2.08 -9.31 7.56
C VAL A 42 1.25 -8.24 8.27
N SER A 43 1.87 -7.37 9.06
CA SER A 43 1.19 -6.29 9.77
C SER A 43 0.49 -5.33 8.79
N SER A 44 1.11 -5.02 7.66
CA SER A 44 0.51 -4.19 6.60
C SER A 44 -0.71 -4.87 5.98
N MET A 45 -0.70 -6.19 5.79
CA MET A 45 -1.85 -6.94 5.28
C MET A 45 -3.00 -7.00 6.30
N VAL A 46 -2.69 -7.18 7.58
CA VAL A 46 -3.68 -7.07 8.66
C VAL A 46 -4.30 -5.67 8.68
N GLY A 47 -3.46 -4.62 8.58
CA GLY A 47 -3.91 -3.24 8.48
C GLY A 47 -4.84 -3.00 7.30
N LEU A 48 -4.52 -3.56 6.12
CA LEU A 48 -5.37 -3.49 4.93
C LEU A 48 -6.71 -4.20 5.15
N ALA A 49 -6.71 -5.40 5.74
CA ALA A 49 -7.93 -6.14 6.06
C ALA A 49 -8.83 -5.35 7.03
N LEU A 50 -8.26 -4.69 8.03
CA LEU A 50 -9.01 -3.83 8.96
C LEU A 50 -9.61 -2.60 8.26
N ILE A 51 -8.87 -1.97 7.35
CA ILE A 51 -9.35 -0.86 6.53
C ILE A 51 -10.54 -1.32 5.68
N TRP A 52 -10.40 -2.47 5.03
CA TRP A 52 -11.47 -3.07 4.23
C TRP A 52 -12.72 -3.38 5.06
N ASN A 53 -12.55 -4.08 6.18
CA ASN A 53 -13.68 -4.45 7.05
C ASN A 53 -14.44 -3.24 7.62
N ARG A 54 -13.78 -2.08 7.70
CA ARG A 54 -14.39 -0.81 8.14
C ARG A 54 -15.02 0.01 7.02
N GLY A 55 -15.03 -0.50 5.79
CA GLY A 55 -15.53 0.25 4.62
C GLY A 55 -14.75 1.52 4.32
N LEU A 56 -13.47 1.59 4.75
CA LEU A 56 -12.61 2.75 4.52
C LEU A 56 -11.81 2.64 3.21
N VAL A 57 -12.14 1.69 2.37
CA VAL A 57 -11.62 1.58 1.01
C VAL A 57 -12.41 2.57 0.16
N TYR A 58 -11.72 3.48 -0.50
CA TYR A 58 -12.35 4.39 -1.46
C TYR A 58 -12.91 3.56 -2.61
N GLU A 59 -14.23 3.43 -2.67
CA GLU A 59 -14.94 2.75 -3.75
C GLU A 59 -15.27 3.73 -4.89
N HIS A 60 -15.33 5.03 -4.58
CA HIS A 60 -15.67 6.08 -5.54
C HIS A 60 -14.49 7.02 -5.74
N PHE A 61 -13.77 6.86 -6.86
CA PHE A 61 -12.72 7.81 -7.27
C PHE A 61 -13.29 9.02 -8.01
N PHE A 62 -14.49 8.92 -8.55
CA PHE A 62 -15.13 9.95 -9.36
C PHE A 62 -16.59 10.12 -8.91
N ASP A 63 -16.82 11.08 -8.03
CA ASP A 63 -18.17 11.38 -7.50
C ASP A 63 -19.19 11.79 -8.61
N ASP A 64 -18.68 12.14 -9.82
CA ASP A 64 -19.49 12.59 -10.94
C ASP A 64 -19.91 11.46 -11.90
N LEU A 65 -19.41 10.24 -11.73
CA LEU A 65 -19.76 9.10 -12.59
C LEU A 65 -20.88 8.26 -11.97
N PRO A 66 -21.82 7.76 -12.77
CA PRO A 66 -22.82 6.81 -12.30
C PRO A 66 -22.11 5.56 -11.73
N ALA A 67 -22.54 5.10 -10.56
CA ALA A 67 -21.94 3.93 -9.85
C ALA A 67 -21.85 2.67 -10.73
N SER A 68 -22.66 2.57 -11.79
CA SER A 68 -22.64 1.47 -12.77
C SER A 68 -21.46 1.56 -13.76
N THR A 69 -20.81 2.70 -13.88
CA THR A 69 -19.69 2.94 -14.83
C THR A 69 -18.32 2.95 -14.14
N GLU A 70 -18.28 2.97 -12.81
CA GLU A 70 -17.00 2.94 -12.08
C GLU A 70 -16.39 1.52 -12.10
N PRO A 71 -15.12 1.40 -12.50
CA PRO A 71 -14.43 0.12 -12.40
C PRO A 71 -14.27 -0.26 -10.93
N SER A 72 -14.74 -1.45 -10.55
CA SER A 72 -14.56 -1.97 -9.19
C SER A 72 -13.08 -1.98 -8.81
N THR A 73 -12.71 -1.25 -7.78
CA THR A 73 -11.35 -1.24 -7.21
C THR A 73 -11.07 -2.48 -6.35
N THR A 74 -12.11 -3.20 -5.98
CA THR A 74 -12.08 -4.37 -5.09
C THR A 74 -11.23 -5.51 -5.67
N LEU A 75 -11.47 -5.90 -6.93
CA LEU A 75 -10.75 -7.01 -7.55
C LEU A 75 -9.25 -6.75 -7.73
N PRO A 76 -8.81 -5.59 -8.27
CA PRO A 76 -7.39 -5.24 -8.33
C PRO A 76 -6.72 -5.21 -6.96
N LEU A 77 -7.39 -4.65 -5.95
CA LEU A 77 -6.85 -4.58 -4.60
C LEU A 77 -6.68 -5.97 -3.97
N LEU A 78 -7.68 -6.83 -4.13
CA LEU A 78 -7.61 -8.23 -3.67
C LEU A 78 -6.48 -8.99 -4.36
N PHE A 79 -6.38 -8.87 -5.68
CA PHE A 79 -5.28 -9.48 -6.44
C PHE A 79 -3.92 -9.03 -5.94
N MET A 80 -3.73 -7.72 -5.73
CA MET A 80 -2.46 -7.15 -5.22
C MET A 80 -2.15 -7.65 -3.81
N ALA A 81 -3.15 -7.73 -2.92
CA ALA A 81 -2.97 -8.22 -1.56
C ALA A 81 -2.57 -9.71 -1.54
N LEU A 82 -3.22 -10.53 -2.36
CA LEU A 82 -2.89 -11.95 -2.52
C LEU A 82 -1.49 -12.14 -3.11
N TRP A 83 -1.16 -11.40 -4.16
CA TRP A 83 0.17 -11.43 -4.78
C TRP A 83 1.28 -11.03 -3.81
N PHE A 84 1.09 -9.93 -3.08
CA PHE A 84 2.03 -9.45 -2.07
C PHE A 84 2.26 -10.48 -0.97
N SER A 85 1.19 -11.08 -0.47
CA SER A 85 1.25 -12.12 0.57
C SER A 85 1.93 -13.41 0.06
N MET A 86 1.60 -13.84 -1.16
CA MET A 86 2.18 -15.01 -1.79
C MET A 86 3.69 -14.84 -2.01
N THR A 87 4.13 -13.70 -2.52
CA THR A 87 5.56 -13.43 -2.77
C THR A 87 6.37 -13.45 -1.47
N ALA A 88 5.83 -12.89 -0.37
CA ALA A 88 6.45 -12.98 0.95
C ALA A 88 6.56 -14.42 1.46
N GLY A 89 5.47 -15.19 1.32
CA GLY A 89 5.43 -16.61 1.72
C GLY A 89 6.42 -17.47 0.95
N LEU A 90 6.50 -17.29 -0.38
CA LEU A 90 7.44 -18.01 -1.23
C LEU A 90 8.90 -17.62 -0.95
N ALA A 91 9.16 -16.34 -0.68
CA ALA A 91 10.49 -15.90 -0.26
C ALA A 91 10.92 -16.60 1.05
N LEU A 92 10.06 -16.62 2.07
CA LEU A 92 10.34 -17.28 3.33
C LEU A 92 10.51 -18.79 3.16
N HIS A 93 9.64 -19.44 2.40
CA HIS A 93 9.69 -20.87 2.12
C HIS A 93 11.03 -21.27 1.49
N ASN A 94 11.48 -20.53 0.44
CA ASN A 94 12.74 -20.82 -0.23
C ASN A 94 13.96 -20.52 0.67
N ALA A 95 13.90 -19.49 1.51
CA ALA A 95 14.94 -19.23 2.50
C ALA A 95 15.10 -20.41 3.50
N ARG A 96 13.98 -20.94 4.01
CA ARG A 96 13.99 -22.11 4.91
C ARG A 96 14.51 -23.36 4.23
N LYS A 97 14.23 -23.54 2.95
CA LYS A 97 14.76 -24.65 2.14
C LYS A 97 16.20 -24.44 1.65
N LYS A 98 16.86 -23.34 2.06
CA LYS A 98 18.22 -22.97 1.62
C LYS A 98 18.37 -22.81 0.10
N ARG A 99 17.25 -22.52 -0.61
CA ARG A 99 17.22 -22.22 -2.04
C ARG A 99 17.43 -20.71 -2.24
N PHE A 100 18.66 -20.24 -2.03
CA PHE A 100 18.93 -18.81 -1.92
C PHE A 100 18.69 -18.03 -3.22
N GLN A 101 18.92 -18.61 -4.39
CA GLN A 101 18.63 -17.96 -5.67
C GLN A 101 17.13 -17.72 -5.85
N GLU A 102 16.30 -18.72 -5.53
CA GLU A 102 14.84 -18.58 -5.60
C GLU A 102 14.32 -17.63 -4.53
N HIS A 103 14.88 -17.69 -3.32
CA HIS A 103 14.58 -16.72 -2.26
C HIS A 103 14.82 -15.28 -2.75
N GLU A 104 15.98 -15.00 -3.33
CA GLU A 104 16.34 -13.69 -3.86
C GLU A 104 15.36 -13.22 -4.94
N ARG A 105 15.01 -14.08 -5.90
CA ARG A 105 14.02 -13.77 -6.95
C ARG A 105 12.66 -13.40 -6.36
N TRP A 106 12.21 -14.12 -5.32
CA TRP A 106 10.92 -13.84 -4.68
C TRP A 106 10.96 -12.58 -3.82
N ILE A 107 12.09 -12.24 -3.19
CA ILE A 107 12.27 -10.96 -2.50
C ILE A 107 12.18 -9.79 -3.48
N TYR A 108 12.82 -9.87 -4.65
CA TYR A 108 12.69 -8.81 -5.68
C TYR A 108 11.24 -8.61 -6.13
N ARG A 109 10.51 -9.69 -6.37
CA ARG A 109 9.08 -9.62 -6.74
C ARG A 109 8.24 -9.03 -5.63
N HIS A 110 8.51 -9.39 -4.38
CA HIS A 110 7.82 -8.85 -3.22
C HIS A 110 8.08 -7.35 -3.05
N VAL A 111 9.32 -6.91 -3.15
CA VAL A 111 9.69 -5.50 -3.11
C VAL A 111 9.05 -4.72 -4.25
N ALA A 112 9.12 -5.22 -5.47
CA ALA A 112 8.52 -4.57 -6.64
C ALA A 112 7.00 -4.38 -6.47
N SER A 113 6.29 -5.39 -5.96
CA SER A 113 4.84 -5.29 -5.73
C SER A 113 4.49 -4.24 -4.66
N GLY A 114 5.26 -4.16 -3.56
CA GLY A 114 5.03 -3.17 -2.51
C GLY A 114 5.38 -1.74 -2.93
N ILE A 115 6.48 -1.56 -3.67
CA ILE A 115 6.86 -0.25 -4.24
C ILE A 115 5.81 0.23 -5.25
N TRP A 116 5.27 -0.67 -6.07
CA TRP A 116 4.21 -0.35 -7.03
C TRP A 116 2.98 0.25 -6.34
N VAL A 117 2.55 -0.36 -5.23
CA VAL A 117 1.43 0.18 -4.43
C VAL A 117 1.74 1.56 -3.85
N ALA A 118 2.96 1.78 -3.36
CA ALA A 118 3.39 3.08 -2.86
C ALA A 118 3.42 4.12 -3.99
N LEU A 119 3.95 3.75 -5.16
CA LEU A 119 4.03 4.62 -6.33
C LEU A 119 2.65 5.02 -6.85
N GLN A 120 1.70 4.08 -6.94
CA GLN A 120 0.31 4.38 -7.28
C GLN A 120 -0.27 5.46 -6.37
N ARG A 121 -0.04 5.38 -5.06
CA ARG A 121 -0.55 6.37 -4.11
C ARG A 121 0.05 7.75 -4.33
N VAL A 122 1.35 7.82 -4.60
CA VAL A 122 2.01 9.10 -4.91
C VAL A 122 1.47 9.68 -6.22
N LEU A 123 1.29 8.85 -7.24
CA LEU A 123 0.80 9.29 -8.56
C LEU A 123 -0.69 9.68 -8.54
N LEU A 124 -1.51 9.01 -7.75
CA LEU A 124 -2.95 9.28 -7.67
C LEU A 124 -3.26 10.41 -6.67
N LEU A 125 -2.61 10.43 -5.50
CA LEU A 125 -2.87 11.42 -4.46
C LEU A 125 -2.12 12.73 -4.69
N GLY A 126 -0.96 12.72 -5.33
CA GLY A 126 -0.18 13.91 -5.63
C GLY A 126 -0.96 14.92 -6.50
N PRO A 127 -1.46 14.54 -7.68
CA PRO A 127 -2.30 15.43 -8.50
C PRO A 127 -3.62 15.80 -7.83
N MET A 128 -4.25 14.86 -7.12
CA MET A 128 -5.51 15.14 -6.41
C MET A 128 -5.34 16.16 -5.28
N SER A 129 -4.26 16.08 -4.50
CA SER A 129 -4.01 17.08 -3.46
C SER A 129 -3.85 18.49 -4.04
N MET A 130 -3.29 18.62 -5.23
CA MET A 130 -3.19 19.91 -5.93
C MET A 130 -4.55 20.43 -6.42
N ILE A 131 -5.46 19.53 -6.78
CA ILE A 131 -6.82 19.90 -7.21
C ILE A 131 -7.68 20.31 -6.00
N TYR A 132 -7.59 19.57 -4.89
CA TYR A 132 -8.36 19.87 -3.67
C TYR A 132 -7.82 21.06 -2.85
N THR A 133 -6.60 21.52 -3.08
CA THR A 133 -6.09 22.76 -2.48
C THR A 133 -6.52 24.01 -3.24
N GLN A 134 -7.24 23.91 -4.34
CA GLN A 134 -7.90 25.06 -4.93
C GLN A 134 -8.96 25.58 -3.94
N PRO A 135 -8.87 26.85 -3.52
CA PRO A 135 -9.86 27.39 -2.59
C PRO A 135 -11.23 27.29 -3.27
N VAL A 136 -12.12 26.48 -2.69
CA VAL A 136 -13.53 26.41 -3.11
C VAL A 136 -14.03 27.84 -3.18
N SER A 137 -14.34 28.32 -4.38
CA SER A 137 -14.73 29.72 -4.56
C SER A 137 -15.92 30.00 -3.64
N ARG A 138 -15.91 31.14 -2.95
CA ARG A 138 -16.98 31.50 -1.99
C ARG A 138 -18.38 31.49 -2.63
N THR A 139 -18.48 31.51 -3.94
CA THR A 139 -19.68 31.30 -4.72
C THR A 139 -20.24 29.87 -4.62
N THR A 140 -19.39 28.85 -4.66
CA THR A 140 -19.82 27.46 -4.54
C THR A 140 -20.26 27.14 -3.11
N GLN A 141 -19.59 27.71 -2.10
CA GLN A 141 -20.03 27.57 -0.71
C GLN A 141 -21.41 28.18 -0.46
N ARG A 142 -21.71 29.34 -1.07
CA ARG A 142 -23.07 29.99 -0.95
C ARG A 142 -24.15 29.19 -1.67
N ALA A 143 -23.83 28.51 -2.78
CA ALA A 143 -24.79 27.67 -3.48
C ALA A 143 -25.15 26.39 -2.69
N VAL A 144 -24.18 25.77 -2.02
CA VAL A 144 -24.39 24.54 -1.24
C VAL A 144 -25.05 24.83 0.11
N PHE A 145 -24.62 25.88 0.83
CA PHE A 145 -25.14 26.21 2.17
C PHE A 145 -26.28 27.23 2.16
N GLY A 146 -26.45 28.01 1.09
CA GLY A 146 -27.53 29.01 1.01
C GLY A 146 -28.92 28.42 0.77
N ASN A 147 -29.03 27.18 0.32
CA ASN A 147 -30.33 26.53 0.09
C ASN A 147 -30.94 25.89 1.34
N SER A 148 -30.13 25.67 2.39
CA SER A 148 -30.63 25.10 3.66
C SER A 148 -31.41 26.09 4.54
N ALA A 149 -31.32 27.38 4.28
CA ALA A 149 -31.99 28.44 5.06
C ALA A 149 -33.37 28.85 4.53
N ARG A 150 -33.93 28.19 3.51
CA ARG A 150 -35.26 28.47 2.95
C ARG A 150 -36.33 27.42 3.28
N ILE A 151 -36.05 26.49 4.16
CA ILE A 151 -37.02 25.49 4.64
C ILE A 151 -37.12 25.65 6.18
N ALA A 152 -37.65 26.74 6.64
CA ALA A 152 -38.14 26.97 7.98
C ALA A 152 -39.31 27.98 7.93
#